data_ef666bc5cbbe71178b1eaab220be0521
#
_entry.id   ef666bc5cbbe71178b1eaab220be0521
#
_cell.length_a   1.000
_cell.length_b   1.000
_cell.length_c   1.000
_cell.angle_alpha   90.00
_cell.angle_beta   90.00
_cell.angle_gamma   90.00
#
_symmetry.space_group_name_H-M   'P 1'
#
loop_
_entity.id
_entity.type
_entity.pdbx_description
1 polymer ?
#
loop_
_entity_poly.entity_id
_entity_poly.type
_entity_poly.pdbx_seq_one_letter_code
_entity_poly.pdbx_strand_id
1 'polypeptide(L)'
;MNKLSSLALAALLSACFIPALAKDRTAAQAYLDRKLSEEPFRSGLVGVLAVKISGDTIAESGSLRKLIPASNTKLITTGLAIRGLGKDYRLSTALGYDGDVSDGVLHGDLYIVGGGDPTLASSDPGSLSADSLFSVWKSMLTARGIRRIDGRIIGDGRYLDGPIELDSWAYNDLGTFYGTGCNGLIYSRNILKVNVAPGNAEGSPVRVSNFRPNLPWLEFRNNSTTSAPGTGDQLYLFNTDLAPVCELRGSFASGKVPKTEEFSHKFGPLACSSAFSDYLRKNGVKVEGEPSYIDSYGKIVSIDRSGRGLGRPEGTACRVPDLHIIGDTESMTVKEIARITNSRSDNLYAETLLRILSKERTGSASYDSCKVVIMRELASLGVDTSTGARIVDGSGLSRHDCISPDFFCRFLRSMYLDSGCFWDYVSTISRSGAPGMKSCLAGKPDAVRSRIRMKSGSMDGVLCFSGYVMPVSDRKEDVTVFSVMTNNCPDAEDRVRAFVNELIYLIANEN
;
A
#
# COMPACT_ATOMS: atom_id res chain seq x y z
N MET A 1 -29.82 22.86 -79.52
CA MET A 1 -29.12 21.61 -79.83
C MET A 1 -27.96 21.52 -78.84
N ASN A 2 -27.78 20.64 -77.86
CA ASN A 2 -28.40 19.35 -77.46
C ASN A 2 -28.39 19.23 -75.95
N LYS A 3 -29.55 18.98 -75.37
CA LYS A 3 -29.69 18.36 -74.07
C LYS A 3 -29.60 16.87 -74.31
N LEU A 4 -28.58 16.16 -73.79
CA LEU A 4 -28.53 14.69 -73.63
C LEU A 4 -27.09 14.31 -73.32
N SER A 5 -26.72 14.32 -72.02
CA SER A 5 -25.61 13.54 -71.45
C SER A 5 -25.42 13.82 -69.94
N SER A 6 -26.49 13.71 -69.18
CA SER A 6 -26.40 13.84 -67.71
C SER A 6 -27.26 12.74 -66.98
N LEU A 7 -27.34 11.55 -67.54
CA LEU A 7 -28.16 10.47 -66.99
C LEU A 7 -27.45 9.11 -67.01
N ALA A 8 -26.13 9.07 -66.88
CA ALA A 8 -25.36 7.81 -66.91
C ALA A 8 -24.28 7.69 -65.81
N LEU A 9 -24.35 8.50 -64.75
CA LEU A 9 -23.36 8.40 -63.65
C LEU A 9 -23.99 8.26 -62.25
N ALA A 10 -25.25 7.85 -62.17
CA ALA A 10 -25.96 7.68 -60.89
C ALA A 10 -26.33 6.21 -60.52
N ALA A 11 -25.79 5.23 -61.26
CA ALA A 11 -26.20 3.83 -61.11
C ALA A 11 -25.06 2.84 -60.76
N LEU A 12 -23.94 3.28 -60.14
CA LEU A 12 -22.83 2.36 -59.80
C LEU A 12 -22.22 2.61 -58.40
N LEU A 13 -23.00 3.12 -57.45
CA LEU A 13 -22.61 3.24 -56.03
C LEU A 13 -23.61 2.53 -55.09
N SER A 14 -24.20 1.46 -55.56
CA SER A 14 -25.15 0.65 -54.79
C SER A 14 -24.71 -0.81 -54.79
N ALA A 15 -23.52 -1.09 -54.31
CA ALA A 15 -23.18 -2.46 -53.95
C ALA A 15 -21.95 -2.46 -53.04
N CYS A 16 -22.12 -3.00 -51.89
CA CYS A 16 -21.23 -3.52 -50.88
C CYS A 16 -21.35 -2.82 -49.53
N PHE A 17 -22.58 -2.64 -49.03
CA PHE A 17 -22.77 -2.83 -47.60
C PHE A 17 -22.68 -4.36 -47.35
N ILE A 18 -21.47 -4.86 -47.20
CA ILE A 18 -21.25 -6.10 -46.46
C ILE A 18 -21.64 -5.73 -45.01
N PRO A 19 -22.73 -6.27 -44.44
CA PRO A 19 -22.93 -6.08 -43.04
C PRO A 19 -21.71 -6.69 -42.38
N ALA A 20 -20.91 -5.86 -41.72
CA ALA A 20 -19.94 -6.36 -40.77
C ALA A 20 -20.71 -7.37 -39.91
N LEU A 21 -20.35 -8.65 -40.00
CA LEU A 21 -20.92 -9.71 -39.18
C LEU A 21 -20.89 -9.15 -37.75
N ALA A 22 -22.08 -8.83 -37.23
CA ALA A 22 -22.18 -8.39 -35.82
C ALA A 22 -21.63 -9.56 -35.01
N LYS A 23 -20.42 -9.36 -34.47
CA LYS A 23 -19.81 -10.35 -33.58
C LYS A 23 -20.86 -10.64 -32.49
N ASP A 24 -21.23 -11.89 -32.31
CA ASP A 24 -22.25 -12.25 -31.32
C ASP A 24 -21.87 -11.61 -29.97
N ARG A 25 -22.84 -10.91 -29.41
CA ARG A 25 -22.66 -10.18 -28.16
C ARG A 25 -22.40 -11.17 -27.03
N THR A 26 -21.27 -11.05 -26.32
CA THR A 26 -20.91 -11.92 -25.20
C THR A 26 -21.96 -11.83 -24.08
N ALA A 27 -22.09 -12.88 -23.27
CA ALA A 27 -22.95 -12.87 -22.08
C ALA A 27 -22.51 -11.79 -21.09
N ALA A 28 -21.19 -11.55 -20.97
CA ALA A 28 -20.62 -10.49 -20.13
C ALA A 28 -21.06 -9.11 -20.59
N GLN A 29 -21.01 -8.82 -21.92
CA GLN A 29 -21.44 -7.54 -22.48
C GLN A 29 -22.95 -7.33 -22.32
N ALA A 30 -23.74 -8.36 -22.58
CA ALA A 30 -25.20 -8.28 -22.44
C ALA A 30 -25.62 -8.01 -20.97
N TYR A 31 -24.93 -8.62 -20.01
CA TYR A 31 -25.13 -8.37 -18.60
C TYR A 31 -24.76 -6.94 -18.22
N LEU A 32 -23.59 -6.47 -18.66
CA LEU A 32 -23.09 -5.12 -18.41
C LEU A 32 -24.09 -4.06 -18.87
N ASP A 33 -24.53 -4.13 -20.12
CA ASP A 33 -25.45 -3.15 -20.71
C ASP A 33 -26.80 -3.10 -20.00
N ARG A 34 -27.34 -4.23 -19.59
CA ARG A 34 -28.55 -4.28 -18.79
C ARG A 34 -28.34 -3.58 -17.44
N LYS A 35 -27.23 -3.88 -16.75
CA LYS A 35 -26.96 -3.31 -15.42
C LYS A 35 -26.70 -1.82 -15.44
N LEU A 36 -26.10 -1.28 -16.48
CA LEU A 36 -25.86 0.16 -16.61
C LEU A 36 -27.14 1.00 -16.70
N SER A 37 -28.29 0.39 -17.03
CA SER A 37 -29.59 1.08 -17.00
C SER A 37 -30.26 1.09 -15.62
N GLU A 38 -29.72 0.31 -14.66
CA GLU A 38 -30.27 0.17 -13.30
C GLU A 38 -29.52 1.06 -12.31
N GLU A 39 -30.19 1.50 -11.23
CA GLU A 39 -29.50 2.14 -10.09
C GLU A 39 -28.75 1.07 -9.26
N PRO A 40 -27.57 1.41 -8.74
CA PRO A 40 -26.90 2.73 -8.69
C PRO A 40 -26.01 3.04 -9.89
N PHE A 41 -25.93 2.16 -10.89
CA PHE A 41 -24.95 2.29 -11.99
C PHE A 41 -25.34 3.36 -13.01
N ARG A 42 -26.63 3.62 -13.16
CA ARG A 42 -27.14 4.67 -14.06
C ARG A 42 -26.72 6.06 -13.62
N SER A 43 -26.75 6.33 -12.29
CA SER A 43 -26.36 7.62 -11.71
C SER A 43 -24.89 7.65 -11.26
N GLY A 44 -24.27 6.50 -11.03
CA GLY A 44 -22.88 6.35 -10.67
C GLY A 44 -21.94 6.37 -11.88
N LEU A 45 -20.66 6.16 -11.63
CA LEU A 45 -19.65 6.06 -12.67
C LEU A 45 -19.16 4.61 -12.78
N VAL A 46 -19.32 4.03 -13.95
CA VAL A 46 -18.84 2.67 -14.26
C VAL A 46 -17.86 2.73 -15.42
N GLY A 47 -16.72 2.06 -15.27
CA GLY A 47 -15.73 1.85 -16.31
C GLY A 47 -15.34 0.36 -16.35
N VAL A 48 -15.41 -0.26 -17.50
CA VAL A 48 -15.11 -1.67 -17.71
C VAL A 48 -14.31 -1.85 -18.99
N LEU A 49 -13.28 -2.68 -18.91
CA LEU A 49 -12.66 -3.30 -20.07
C LEU A 49 -12.23 -4.72 -19.71
N ALA A 50 -12.59 -5.67 -20.53
CA ALA A 50 -12.08 -7.04 -20.52
C ALA A 50 -11.69 -7.42 -21.94
N VAL A 51 -10.41 -7.74 -22.16
CA VAL A 51 -9.82 -7.95 -23.48
C VAL A 51 -8.82 -9.10 -23.42
N LYS A 52 -8.87 -9.99 -24.41
CA LYS A 52 -7.87 -11.06 -24.58
C LYS A 52 -6.53 -10.46 -25.04
N ILE A 53 -5.46 -11.18 -24.79
CA ILE A 53 -4.13 -10.79 -25.32
C ILE A 53 -4.14 -10.75 -26.86
N SER A 54 -4.98 -11.57 -27.53
CA SER A 54 -5.25 -11.50 -28.97
C SER A 54 -5.77 -10.13 -29.45
N GLY A 55 -6.39 -9.36 -28.53
CA GLY A 55 -7.08 -8.10 -28.85
C GLY A 55 -8.60 -8.21 -28.89
N ASP A 56 -9.16 -9.43 -28.73
CA ASP A 56 -10.60 -9.63 -28.72
C ASP A 56 -11.23 -9.05 -27.45
N THR A 57 -12.11 -8.08 -27.61
CA THR A 57 -12.87 -7.48 -26.50
C THR A 57 -14.03 -8.39 -26.08
N ILE A 58 -14.09 -8.69 -24.79
CA ILE A 58 -15.14 -9.49 -24.15
C ILE A 58 -16.26 -8.57 -23.61
N ALA A 59 -15.88 -7.51 -22.92
CA ALA A 59 -16.83 -6.53 -22.39
C ALA A 59 -16.15 -5.14 -22.33
N GLU A 60 -16.92 -4.10 -22.67
CA GLU A 60 -16.42 -2.73 -22.65
C GLU A 60 -17.55 -1.74 -22.35
N SER A 61 -17.28 -0.82 -21.43
CA SER A 61 -18.09 0.39 -21.24
C SER A 61 -17.29 1.44 -20.50
N GLY A 62 -17.24 2.65 -21.04
CA GLY A 62 -16.52 3.76 -20.42
C GLY A 62 -15.07 3.45 -20.13
N SER A 63 -14.41 2.64 -20.93
CA SER A 63 -13.04 2.11 -20.74
C SER A 63 -11.99 3.23 -20.62
N LEU A 64 -12.21 4.39 -21.24
CA LEU A 64 -11.33 5.55 -21.19
C LEU A 64 -11.62 6.51 -20.03
N ARG A 65 -12.68 6.28 -19.26
CA ARG A 65 -12.99 7.14 -18.11
C ARG A 65 -11.95 6.97 -17.03
N LYS A 66 -11.39 8.09 -16.56
CA LYS A 66 -10.47 8.14 -15.42
C LYS A 66 -11.29 8.06 -14.13
N LEU A 67 -11.10 7.01 -13.39
CA LEU A 67 -11.81 6.71 -12.14
C LEU A 67 -10.81 6.58 -10.99
N ILE A 68 -11.26 6.80 -9.76
CA ILE A 68 -10.46 6.53 -8.57
C ILE A 68 -10.22 5.02 -8.49
N PRO A 69 -8.97 4.56 -8.52
CA PRO A 69 -8.63 3.14 -8.58
C PRO A 69 -8.62 2.47 -7.21
N ALA A 70 -8.54 3.25 -6.14
CA ALA A 70 -8.23 2.75 -4.81
C ALA A 70 -7.04 1.77 -4.86
N SER A 71 -7.03 0.73 -4.05
CA SER A 71 -5.92 -0.23 -3.96
C SER A 71 -5.61 -1.03 -5.24
N ASN A 72 -6.34 -0.84 -6.34
CA ASN A 72 -5.93 -1.40 -7.64
C ASN A 72 -4.60 -0.81 -8.13
N THR A 73 -4.25 0.42 -7.70
CA THR A 73 -2.95 1.06 -7.94
C THR A 73 -1.78 0.14 -7.56
N LYS A 74 -1.94 -0.68 -6.52
CA LYS A 74 -0.92 -1.64 -6.05
C LYS A 74 -0.48 -2.65 -7.10
N LEU A 75 -1.34 -2.96 -8.09
CA LEU A 75 -0.92 -3.80 -9.23
C LEU A 75 0.23 -3.14 -10.00
N ILE A 76 0.11 -1.83 -10.27
CA ILE A 76 1.16 -1.07 -10.96
C ILE A 76 2.40 -1.00 -10.07
N THR A 77 2.26 -0.60 -8.82
CA THR A 77 3.37 -0.46 -7.87
C THR A 77 4.16 -1.75 -7.71
N THR A 78 3.48 -2.88 -7.45
CA THR A 78 4.16 -4.17 -7.24
C THR A 78 4.78 -4.72 -8.52
N GLY A 79 4.12 -4.51 -9.67
CA GLY A 79 4.67 -4.90 -10.97
C GLY A 79 5.94 -4.14 -11.31
N LEU A 80 5.91 -2.81 -11.17
CA LEU A 80 7.08 -1.98 -11.43
C LEU A 80 8.22 -2.23 -10.44
N ALA A 81 7.91 -2.49 -9.15
CA ALA A 81 8.93 -2.82 -8.16
C ALA A 81 9.64 -4.16 -8.47
N ILE A 82 8.90 -5.22 -8.80
CA ILE A 82 9.48 -6.52 -9.17
C ILE A 82 10.33 -6.39 -10.44
N ARG A 83 9.83 -5.66 -11.44
CA ARG A 83 10.55 -5.44 -12.70
C ARG A 83 11.79 -4.55 -12.51
N GLY A 84 11.67 -3.49 -11.74
CA GLY A 84 12.69 -2.46 -11.61
C GLY A 84 13.77 -2.77 -10.58
N LEU A 85 13.41 -3.36 -9.45
CA LEU A 85 14.36 -3.73 -8.38
C LEU A 85 14.86 -5.17 -8.52
N GLY A 86 14.02 -6.05 -9.08
CA GLY A 86 14.25 -7.48 -9.08
C GLY A 86 13.54 -8.17 -7.92
N LYS A 87 13.11 -9.42 -8.16
CA LYS A 87 12.31 -10.20 -7.20
C LYS A 87 13.04 -10.51 -5.89
N ASP A 88 14.36 -10.68 -5.95
CA ASP A 88 15.22 -11.11 -4.84
C ASP A 88 15.89 -9.93 -4.12
N TYR A 89 15.64 -8.69 -4.58
CA TYR A 89 16.16 -7.49 -3.93
C TYR A 89 15.69 -7.41 -2.47
N ARG A 90 16.60 -7.00 -1.57
CA ARG A 90 16.35 -6.85 -0.14
C ARG A 90 16.76 -5.46 0.31
N LEU A 91 16.08 -4.98 1.33
CA LEU A 91 16.36 -3.73 2.00
C LEU A 91 17.19 -4.02 3.24
N SER A 92 18.10 -3.12 3.60
CA SER A 92 18.99 -3.33 4.74
C SER A 92 18.72 -2.29 5.83
N THR A 93 18.84 -2.70 7.09
CA THR A 93 18.88 -1.82 8.25
C THR A 93 20.21 -2.06 8.95
N ALA A 94 21.08 -1.03 8.99
CA ALA A 94 22.42 -1.14 9.52
C ALA A 94 22.51 -0.59 10.96
N LEU A 95 23.42 -1.18 11.75
CA LEU A 95 23.91 -0.60 12.99
C LEU A 95 25.29 0.01 12.77
N GLY A 96 25.48 1.22 13.29
CA GLY A 96 26.75 1.91 13.28
C GLY A 96 26.90 2.77 14.51
N TYR A 97 28.10 3.23 14.80
CA TYR A 97 28.37 4.14 15.90
C TYR A 97 29.35 5.21 15.47
N ASP A 98 29.32 6.34 16.16
CA ASP A 98 30.38 7.35 16.14
C ASP A 98 31.21 7.26 17.43
N GLY A 99 32.37 8.01 17.48
CA GLY A 99 33.25 7.99 18.64
C GLY A 99 34.08 6.72 18.75
N ASP A 100 34.57 6.41 19.97
CA ASP A 100 35.56 5.37 20.24
C ASP A 100 35.02 4.29 21.18
N VAL A 101 35.56 3.07 21.03
CA VAL A 101 35.28 1.96 21.95
C VAL A 101 36.53 1.64 22.74
N SER A 102 36.48 1.82 24.05
CA SER A 102 37.56 1.45 24.99
C SER A 102 36.99 0.77 26.25
N ASP A 103 37.69 -0.23 26.77
CA ASP A 103 37.32 -0.99 27.97
C ASP A 103 35.87 -1.53 27.98
N GLY A 104 35.33 -1.77 26.77
CA GLY A 104 33.96 -2.27 26.58
C GLY A 104 32.89 -1.18 26.64
N VAL A 105 33.29 0.08 26.60
CA VAL A 105 32.40 1.25 26.59
C VAL A 105 32.50 1.95 25.25
N LEU A 106 31.33 2.19 24.64
CA LEU A 106 31.19 3.10 23.50
C LEU A 106 31.08 4.53 24.04
N HIS A 107 32.11 5.36 23.79
CA HIS A 107 32.13 6.80 24.06
C HIS A 107 31.62 7.55 22.83
N GLY A 108 30.35 7.43 22.55
CA GLY A 108 29.68 7.99 21.37
C GLY A 108 28.24 7.51 21.28
N ASP A 109 27.57 7.85 20.19
CA ASP A 109 26.18 7.48 19.93
C ASP A 109 26.12 6.19 19.06
N LEU A 110 25.11 5.37 19.29
CA LEU A 110 24.78 4.23 18.45
C LEU A 110 23.62 4.60 17.50
N TYR A 111 23.80 4.34 16.23
CA TYR A 111 22.83 4.64 15.17
C TYR A 111 22.18 3.38 14.62
N ILE A 112 20.85 3.44 14.44
CA ILE A 112 20.06 2.48 13.68
C ILE A 112 19.73 3.17 12.35
N VAL A 113 20.44 2.81 11.29
CA VAL A 113 20.31 3.42 9.97
C VAL A 113 19.35 2.60 9.13
N GLY A 114 18.14 3.09 8.95
CA GLY A 114 17.11 2.42 8.19
C GLY A 114 17.28 2.60 6.68
N GLY A 115 17.20 1.52 5.93
CA GLY A 115 17.20 1.51 4.46
C GLY A 115 15.80 1.29 3.86
N GLY A 116 14.74 1.61 4.62
CA GLY A 116 13.36 1.52 4.13
C GLY A 116 12.70 0.16 4.31
N ASP A 117 13.23 -0.74 5.15
CA ASP A 117 12.62 -2.05 5.39
C ASP A 117 11.25 -1.93 6.10
N PRO A 118 10.10 -2.21 5.41
CA PRO A 118 8.79 -2.16 6.03
C PRO A 118 8.48 -3.41 6.86
N THR A 119 9.34 -4.44 6.77
CA THR A 119 9.15 -5.73 7.44
C THR A 119 9.88 -5.81 8.76
N LEU A 120 10.64 -4.76 9.13
CA LEU A 120 11.42 -4.71 10.36
C LEU A 120 10.54 -4.86 11.60
N ALA A 121 10.68 -5.98 12.31
CA ALA A 121 9.85 -6.35 13.45
C ALA A 121 8.34 -6.33 13.17
N SER A 122 7.90 -6.62 11.94
CA SER A 122 6.49 -6.53 11.51
C SER A 122 5.61 -7.66 12.06
N SER A 123 6.18 -8.75 12.52
CA SER A 123 5.51 -10.03 12.85
C SER A 123 4.86 -10.72 11.65
N ASP A 124 5.20 -10.31 10.43
CA ASP A 124 4.77 -11.02 9.23
C ASP A 124 5.55 -12.33 9.07
N PRO A 125 4.93 -13.39 8.53
CA PRO A 125 5.64 -14.63 8.26
C PRO A 125 6.87 -14.40 7.38
N GLY A 126 8.06 -14.70 7.91
CA GLY A 126 9.35 -14.45 7.26
C GLY A 126 10.12 -13.23 7.79
N SER A 127 9.49 -12.35 8.60
CA SER A 127 10.18 -11.29 9.30
C SER A 127 10.63 -11.73 10.69
N LEU A 128 11.67 -11.08 11.23
CA LEU A 128 12.07 -11.26 12.62
C LEU A 128 11.06 -10.59 13.57
N SER A 129 10.79 -11.22 14.71
CA SER A 129 10.12 -10.54 15.81
C SER A 129 11.03 -9.45 16.38
N ALA A 130 10.48 -8.48 17.11
CA ALA A 130 11.28 -7.44 17.76
C ALA A 130 12.34 -8.04 18.69
N ASP A 131 11.99 -9.04 19.50
CA ASP A 131 12.95 -9.69 20.39
C ASP A 131 14.06 -10.41 19.64
N SER A 132 13.73 -11.11 18.56
CA SER A 132 14.73 -11.80 17.73
C SER A 132 15.65 -10.80 17.04
N LEU A 133 15.10 -9.74 16.47
CA LEU A 133 15.85 -8.64 15.84
C LEU A 133 16.84 -8.01 16.82
N PHE A 134 16.35 -7.63 18.00
CA PHE A 134 17.17 -6.97 19.02
C PHE A 134 18.23 -7.91 19.62
N SER A 135 17.94 -9.21 19.68
CA SER A 135 18.95 -10.22 20.05
C SER A 135 20.09 -10.30 19.05
N VAL A 136 19.78 -10.25 17.74
CA VAL A 136 20.79 -10.19 16.67
C VAL A 136 21.61 -8.92 16.81
N TRP A 137 20.99 -7.78 16.97
CA TRP A 137 21.68 -6.49 17.12
C TRP A 137 22.54 -6.42 18.38
N LYS A 138 22.07 -6.95 19.50
CA LYS A 138 22.87 -7.08 20.72
C LYS A 138 24.10 -7.97 20.49
N SER A 139 23.97 -9.06 19.73
CA SER A 139 25.11 -9.92 19.40
C SER A 139 26.16 -9.20 18.56
N MET A 140 25.75 -8.30 17.63
CA MET A 140 26.67 -7.45 16.87
C MET A 140 27.46 -6.51 17.80
N LEU A 141 26.79 -5.87 18.78
CA LEU A 141 27.46 -5.04 19.79
C LEU A 141 28.45 -5.85 20.62
N THR A 142 28.06 -7.05 21.06
CA THR A 142 28.92 -7.94 21.85
C THR A 142 30.15 -8.39 21.03
N ALA A 143 29.98 -8.72 19.76
CA ALA A 143 31.09 -9.10 18.87
C ALA A 143 32.09 -7.96 18.67
N ARG A 144 31.62 -6.70 18.78
CA ARG A 144 32.49 -5.50 18.75
C ARG A 144 33.09 -5.15 20.12
N GLY A 145 32.76 -5.92 21.15
CA GLY A 145 33.22 -5.69 22.51
C GLY A 145 32.44 -4.61 23.29
N ILE A 146 31.33 -4.10 22.75
CA ILE A 146 30.52 -3.05 23.38
C ILE A 146 29.60 -3.67 24.43
N ARG A 147 29.79 -3.28 25.68
CA ARG A 147 29.01 -3.73 26.85
C ARG A 147 28.25 -2.58 27.56
N ARG A 148 28.62 -1.34 27.22
CA ARG A 148 28.00 -0.12 27.72
C ARG A 148 28.05 0.96 26.63
N ILE A 149 27.06 1.82 26.60
CA ILE A 149 26.95 2.98 25.68
C ILE A 149 26.80 4.22 26.57
N ASP A 150 27.78 5.14 26.52
CA ASP A 150 27.71 6.41 27.25
C ASP A 150 26.83 7.43 26.53
N GLY A 151 26.66 7.30 25.23
CA GLY A 151 25.79 8.16 24.42
C GLY A 151 24.37 7.61 24.27
N ARG A 152 23.75 8.00 23.18
CA ARG A 152 22.33 7.72 22.82
C ARG A 152 22.21 6.57 21.86
N ILE A 153 20.99 6.05 21.71
CA ILE A 153 20.58 5.24 20.55
C ILE A 153 19.73 6.14 19.66
N ILE A 154 20.16 6.33 18.41
CA ILE A 154 19.57 7.26 17.46
C ILE A 154 18.98 6.51 16.28
N GLY A 155 17.67 6.65 16.05
CA GLY A 155 17.00 6.15 14.84
C GLY A 155 17.18 7.13 13.67
N ASP A 156 17.72 6.66 12.55
CA ASP A 156 17.89 7.44 11.32
C ASP A 156 16.95 6.92 10.21
N GLY A 157 15.92 7.69 9.90
CA GLY A 157 14.94 7.40 8.86
C GLY A 157 15.14 8.18 7.55
N ARG A 158 16.24 8.91 7.37
CA ARG A 158 16.46 9.85 6.26
C ARG A 158 16.70 9.18 4.90
N TYR A 159 16.87 7.86 4.84
CA TYR A 159 17.06 7.16 3.57
C TYR A 159 15.92 7.42 2.58
N LEU A 160 14.67 7.44 3.07
CA LEU A 160 13.52 7.87 2.28
C LEU A 160 13.24 9.36 2.56
N ASP A 161 13.71 10.21 1.69
CA ASP A 161 13.57 11.67 1.77
C ASP A 161 12.14 12.15 1.43
N GLY A 162 11.79 13.34 1.92
CA GLY A 162 10.47 13.94 1.74
C GLY A 162 9.44 13.55 2.82
N PRO A 163 8.19 14.00 2.68
CA PRO A 163 7.15 13.77 3.68
C PRO A 163 6.85 12.28 3.83
N ILE A 164 6.52 11.86 5.06
CA ILE A 164 6.20 10.47 5.36
C ILE A 164 4.76 10.11 4.95
N GLU A 165 3.90 11.09 4.86
CA GLU A 165 2.51 10.99 4.44
C GLU A 165 2.23 11.99 3.32
N LEU A 166 1.30 11.69 2.42
CA LEU A 166 0.98 12.56 1.30
C LEU A 166 -0.16 13.52 1.69
N ASP A 167 -0.03 14.79 1.32
CA ASP A 167 -1.00 15.85 1.60
C ASP A 167 -2.39 15.61 1.00
N SER A 168 -2.49 14.76 -0.01
CA SER A 168 -3.75 14.35 -0.63
C SER A 168 -4.43 13.13 0.01
N TRP A 169 -3.83 12.56 1.07
CA TRP A 169 -4.53 11.57 1.89
C TRP A 169 -5.57 12.25 2.76
N ALA A 170 -6.72 11.62 2.92
CA ALA A 170 -7.78 12.22 3.72
C ALA A 170 -7.38 12.28 5.20
N TYR A 171 -7.72 13.38 5.86
CA TYR A 171 -7.35 13.63 7.26
C TYR A 171 -7.75 12.50 8.21
N ASN A 172 -8.91 11.89 7.98
CA ASN A 172 -9.40 10.75 8.77
C ASN A 172 -8.67 9.43 8.47
N ASP A 173 -7.91 9.35 7.37
CA ASP A 173 -7.11 8.16 7.05
C ASP A 173 -5.75 8.17 7.78
N LEU A 174 -5.21 9.34 8.11
CA LEU A 174 -3.86 9.48 8.64
C LEU A 174 -3.62 8.71 9.94
N GLY A 175 -4.61 8.64 10.83
CA GLY A 175 -4.52 7.92 12.10
C GLY A 175 -4.79 6.42 12.02
N THR A 176 -5.24 5.91 10.88
CA THR A 176 -5.57 4.49 10.70
C THR A 176 -4.33 3.62 10.48
N PHE A 177 -4.46 2.31 10.68
CA PHE A 177 -3.37 1.37 10.42
C PHE A 177 -2.92 1.35 8.96
N TYR A 178 -3.75 1.79 8.03
CA TYR A 178 -3.42 1.88 6.61
C TYR A 178 -2.91 3.26 6.18
N GLY A 179 -2.90 4.24 7.09
CA GLY A 179 -2.33 5.58 6.89
C GLY A 179 -1.03 5.83 7.66
N THR A 180 -0.26 4.79 7.97
CA THR A 180 0.91 4.87 8.88
C THR A 180 2.03 5.78 8.41
N GLY A 181 2.10 6.10 7.13
CA GLY A 181 3.23 6.85 6.57
C GLY A 181 4.49 6.00 6.40
N CYS A 182 5.40 6.48 5.56
CA CYS A 182 6.59 5.73 5.16
C CYS A 182 7.85 6.59 5.31
N ASN A 183 8.80 6.13 6.11
CA ASN A 183 10.14 6.72 6.28
C ASN A 183 11.22 5.65 6.12
N GLY A 184 12.50 6.01 6.22
CA GLY A 184 13.61 5.08 6.03
C GLY A 184 13.77 4.04 7.13
N LEU A 185 13.30 4.31 8.36
CA LEU A 185 13.35 3.37 9.49
C LEU A 185 11.94 3.09 10.00
N ILE A 186 11.31 2.08 9.44
CA ILE A 186 9.97 1.62 9.79
C ILE A 186 10.11 0.55 10.87
N TYR A 187 9.43 0.71 12.00
CA TYR A 187 9.46 -0.27 13.09
C TYR A 187 8.05 -0.77 13.38
N SER A 188 7.90 -2.10 13.39
CA SER A 188 6.60 -2.74 13.66
C SER A 188 5.47 -2.16 12.81
N ARG A 189 5.75 -1.89 11.52
CA ARG A 189 4.85 -1.28 10.53
C ARG A 189 4.34 0.11 10.90
N ASN A 190 4.98 0.80 11.84
CA ASN A 190 4.51 2.06 12.43
C ASN A 190 3.09 1.98 13.02
N ILE A 191 2.70 0.80 13.48
CA ILE A 191 1.37 0.52 14.07
C ILE A 191 1.42 0.65 15.57
N LEU A 192 0.42 1.35 16.12
CA LEU A 192 0.11 1.42 17.54
C LEU A 192 -1.11 0.54 17.84
N LYS A 193 -0.91 -0.56 18.54
CA LYS A 193 -1.99 -1.44 19.01
C LYS A 193 -2.48 -0.97 20.36
N VAL A 194 -3.79 -0.81 20.49
CA VAL A 194 -4.45 -0.34 21.71
C VAL A 194 -5.61 -1.25 22.06
N ASN A 195 -5.67 -1.74 23.28
CA ASN A 195 -6.84 -2.46 23.76
C ASN A 195 -7.95 -1.47 24.09
N VAL A 196 -9.12 -1.65 23.48
CA VAL A 196 -10.32 -0.84 23.68
C VAL A 196 -11.45 -1.67 24.27
N ALA A 197 -12.21 -1.07 25.18
CA ALA A 197 -13.38 -1.67 25.80
C ALA A 197 -14.42 -0.60 26.08
N PRO A 198 -15.74 -0.93 26.10
CA PRO A 198 -16.75 0.01 26.53
C PRO A 198 -16.46 0.56 27.93
N GLY A 199 -16.83 1.81 28.17
CA GLY A 199 -16.86 2.39 29.51
C GLY A 199 -18.00 1.81 30.35
N ASN A 200 -18.21 2.37 31.54
CA ASN A 200 -19.16 1.80 32.50
C ASN A 200 -20.63 2.10 32.18
N ALA A 201 -20.89 3.14 31.37
CA ALA A 201 -22.22 3.58 30.93
C ALA A 201 -22.15 4.31 29.60
N GLU A 202 -23.29 4.47 28.94
CA GLU A 202 -23.40 5.34 27.78
C GLU A 202 -22.93 6.77 28.11
N GLY A 203 -22.22 7.40 27.18
CA GLY A 203 -21.60 8.72 27.34
C GLY A 203 -20.28 8.70 28.12
N SER A 204 -19.93 7.62 28.85
CA SER A 204 -18.63 7.54 29.50
C SER A 204 -17.50 7.28 28.49
N PRO A 205 -16.26 7.72 28.78
CA PRO A 205 -15.13 7.46 27.90
C PRO A 205 -14.91 5.96 27.62
N VAL A 206 -14.53 5.62 26.39
CA VAL A 206 -14.04 4.27 26.06
C VAL A 206 -12.78 3.99 26.88
N ARG A 207 -12.68 2.82 27.46
CA ARG A 207 -11.48 2.40 28.20
C ARG A 207 -10.39 1.99 27.21
N VAL A 208 -9.23 2.60 27.35
CA VAL A 208 -8.03 2.32 26.54
C VAL A 208 -6.91 1.82 27.42
N SER A 209 -6.16 0.82 26.97
CA SER A 209 -5.06 0.23 27.74
C SER A 209 -4.11 -0.55 26.82
N ASN A 210 -2.99 -1.00 27.38
CA ASN A 210 -2.10 -1.97 26.77
C ASN A 210 -1.56 -1.52 25.40
N PHE A 211 -0.94 -0.34 25.38
CA PHE A 211 -0.31 0.24 24.18
C PHE A 211 0.90 -0.60 23.76
N ARG A 212 0.97 -0.97 22.49
CA ARG A 212 2.10 -1.71 21.88
C ARG A 212 2.45 -1.16 20.50
N PRO A 213 3.70 -0.73 20.23
CA PRO A 213 4.78 -0.61 21.21
C PRO A 213 4.43 0.34 22.35
N ASN A 214 5.14 0.23 23.48
CA ASN A 214 5.01 1.20 24.58
C ASN A 214 5.71 2.51 24.14
N LEU A 215 4.95 3.58 24.00
CA LEU A 215 5.41 4.89 23.53
C LEU A 215 5.04 5.97 24.56
N PRO A 216 5.69 6.00 25.74
CA PRO A 216 5.31 6.89 26.83
C PRO A 216 5.45 8.37 26.51
N TRP A 217 6.28 8.70 25.51
CA TRP A 217 6.50 10.04 24.99
C TRP A 217 5.43 10.48 23.97
N LEU A 218 4.55 9.58 23.50
CA LEU A 218 3.42 9.90 22.65
C LEU A 218 2.21 10.29 23.47
N GLU A 219 1.81 11.55 23.41
CA GLU A 219 0.60 12.03 24.10
C GLU A 219 -0.66 11.43 23.50
N PHE A 220 -1.37 10.61 24.27
CA PHE A 220 -2.61 9.98 23.83
C PHE A 220 -3.82 10.67 24.51
N ARG A 221 -4.63 11.36 23.70
CA ARG A 221 -5.86 12.02 24.12
C ARG A 221 -7.06 11.13 23.80
N ASN A 222 -7.84 10.79 24.81
CA ASN A 222 -9.04 9.96 24.63
C ASN A 222 -10.30 10.82 24.75
N ASN A 223 -10.86 11.19 23.59
CA ASN A 223 -12.13 11.93 23.44
C ASN A 223 -13.24 11.04 22.85
N SER A 224 -13.09 9.70 22.95
CA SER A 224 -14.09 8.75 22.49
C SER A 224 -15.15 8.48 23.57
N THR A 225 -16.33 8.06 23.17
CA THR A 225 -17.44 7.79 24.06
C THR A 225 -18.03 6.39 23.87
N THR A 226 -18.59 5.84 24.94
CA THR A 226 -19.39 4.61 24.88
C THR A 226 -20.77 4.95 24.34
N SER A 227 -21.20 4.27 23.27
CA SER A 227 -22.51 4.46 22.65
C SER A 227 -23.49 3.33 23.01
N ALA A 228 -24.77 3.51 22.63
CA ALA A 228 -25.83 2.52 22.85
C ALA A 228 -25.48 1.15 22.22
N PRO A 229 -26.06 0.04 22.76
CA PRO A 229 -25.87 -1.29 22.19
C PRO A 229 -26.31 -1.31 20.71
N GLY A 230 -25.55 -1.99 19.86
CA GLY A 230 -25.88 -2.16 18.45
C GLY A 230 -25.43 -1.04 17.51
N THR A 231 -24.92 0.08 18.02
CA THR A 231 -24.43 1.21 17.18
C THR A 231 -23.08 0.95 16.52
N GLY A 232 -22.44 -0.16 16.85
CA GLY A 232 -21.21 -0.55 16.16
C GLY A 232 -19.95 -0.03 16.82
N ASP A 233 -18.94 0.13 15.99
CA ASP A 233 -17.62 0.61 16.31
C ASP A 233 -17.24 1.67 15.28
N GLN A 234 -17.01 2.87 15.77
CA GLN A 234 -16.71 4.06 14.97
C GLN A 234 -15.54 4.83 15.58
N LEU A 235 -14.52 4.10 16.05
CA LEU A 235 -13.32 4.69 16.61
C LEU A 235 -12.36 5.12 15.51
N TYR A 236 -11.86 6.35 15.61
CA TYR A 236 -10.87 6.94 14.72
C TYR A 236 -9.78 7.60 15.53
N LEU A 237 -8.53 7.33 15.18
CA LEU A 237 -7.38 8.04 15.71
C LEU A 237 -6.96 9.15 14.75
N PHE A 238 -6.63 10.31 15.27
CA PHE A 238 -6.11 11.45 14.51
C PHE A 238 -4.69 11.74 14.97
N ASN A 239 -3.74 11.78 14.05
CA ASN A 239 -2.35 12.16 14.28
C ASN A 239 -1.69 12.60 12.98
N THR A 240 -0.55 13.25 13.10
CA THR A 240 0.34 13.62 12.00
C THR A 240 1.79 13.47 12.46
N ASP A 241 2.76 13.66 11.57
CA ASP A 241 4.19 13.68 11.90
C ASP A 241 4.66 15.00 12.54
N LEU A 242 3.79 16.01 12.64
CA LEU A 242 4.14 17.35 13.14
C LEU A 242 4.39 17.38 14.65
N ALA A 243 3.72 16.51 15.40
CA ALA A 243 3.87 16.44 16.85
C ALA A 243 3.56 15.04 17.38
N PRO A 244 4.19 14.60 18.48
CA PRO A 244 3.95 13.29 19.09
C PRO A 244 2.64 13.29 19.89
N VAL A 245 1.53 13.65 19.23
CA VAL A 245 0.18 13.72 19.81
C VAL A 245 -0.75 12.91 18.94
N CYS A 246 -1.62 12.11 19.56
CA CYS A 246 -2.71 11.45 18.89
C CYS A 246 -4.01 11.59 19.70
N GLU A 247 -5.12 11.65 19.01
CA GLU A 247 -6.44 11.83 19.61
C GLU A 247 -7.42 10.77 19.11
N LEU A 248 -7.92 9.95 20.03
CA LEU A 248 -8.97 8.97 19.78
C LEU A 248 -10.34 9.66 19.87
N ARG A 249 -11.11 9.58 18.80
CA ARG A 249 -12.48 10.12 18.70
C ARG A 249 -13.47 9.03 18.30
N GLY A 250 -14.74 9.39 18.34
CA GLY A 250 -15.84 8.52 17.92
C GLY A 250 -16.44 7.72 19.04
N SER A 251 -17.02 6.57 18.71
CA SER A 251 -17.75 5.78 19.70
C SER A 251 -17.52 4.27 19.58
N PHE A 252 -17.70 3.59 20.71
CA PHE A 252 -17.64 2.13 20.82
C PHE A 252 -18.87 1.65 21.60
N ALA A 253 -19.68 0.78 20.98
CA ALA A 253 -20.97 0.40 21.57
C ALA A 253 -20.81 -0.36 22.88
N SER A 254 -21.65 -0.04 23.87
CA SER A 254 -21.81 -0.82 25.09
C SER A 254 -22.25 -2.26 24.73
N GLY A 255 -21.77 -3.26 25.44
CA GLY A 255 -22.02 -4.65 25.08
C GLY A 255 -21.09 -5.24 23.99
N LYS A 256 -20.24 -4.44 23.34
CA LYS A 256 -19.16 -4.97 22.50
C LYS A 256 -18.10 -5.67 23.35
N VAL A 257 -17.58 -6.78 22.85
CA VAL A 257 -16.45 -7.47 23.46
C VAL A 257 -15.20 -6.59 23.32
N PRO A 258 -14.39 -6.45 24.37
CA PRO A 258 -13.10 -5.77 24.27
C PRO A 258 -12.25 -6.33 23.15
N LYS A 259 -11.55 -5.47 22.42
CA LYS A 259 -10.68 -5.87 21.31
C LYS A 259 -9.40 -5.05 21.25
N THR A 260 -8.45 -5.49 20.47
CA THR A 260 -7.29 -4.70 20.09
C THR A 260 -7.57 -3.96 18.79
N GLU A 261 -7.43 -2.64 18.83
CA GLU A 261 -7.44 -1.78 17.65
C GLU A 261 -6.02 -1.52 17.17
N GLU A 262 -5.87 -1.34 15.85
CA GLU A 262 -4.64 -0.96 15.21
C GLU A 262 -4.76 0.45 14.63
N PHE A 263 -3.90 1.33 15.09
CA PHE A 263 -3.80 2.71 14.64
C PHE A 263 -2.39 2.99 14.11
N SER A 264 -2.17 4.17 13.54
CA SER A 264 -0.82 4.61 13.17
C SER A 264 -0.14 5.36 14.31
N HIS A 265 1.21 5.29 14.34
CA HIS A 265 2.06 6.33 14.89
C HIS A 265 3.04 6.77 13.80
N LYS A 266 3.55 8.02 13.88
CA LYS A 266 4.36 8.61 12.79
C LYS A 266 5.86 8.56 13.07
N PHE A 267 6.25 8.07 14.23
CA PHE A 267 7.61 8.19 14.76
C PHE A 267 8.35 6.85 14.78
N GLY A 268 8.37 6.14 13.64
CA GLY A 268 9.05 4.84 13.51
C GLY A 268 10.50 4.84 14.00
N PRO A 269 11.36 5.81 13.57
CA PRO A 269 12.75 5.88 14.02
C PRO A 269 12.90 6.01 15.54
N LEU A 270 12.09 6.86 16.19
CA LEU A 270 12.12 7.02 17.64
C LEU A 270 11.55 5.78 18.36
N ALA A 271 10.49 5.18 17.84
CA ALA A 271 9.92 3.96 18.39
C ALA A 271 10.93 2.79 18.37
N CYS A 272 11.69 2.68 17.29
CA CYS A 272 12.74 1.67 17.15
C CYS A 272 13.90 1.90 18.15
N SER A 273 14.44 3.13 18.20
CA SER A 273 15.55 3.47 19.12
C SER A 273 15.14 3.32 20.59
N SER A 274 13.90 3.74 20.94
CA SER A 274 13.34 3.59 22.28
C SER A 274 13.19 2.10 22.67
N ALA A 275 12.58 1.30 21.79
CA ALA A 275 12.38 -0.13 22.03
C ALA A 275 13.71 -0.89 22.15
N PHE A 276 14.70 -0.56 21.32
CA PHE A 276 16.01 -1.18 21.39
C PHE A 276 16.81 -0.75 22.63
N SER A 277 16.71 0.52 23.04
CA SER A 277 17.30 1.00 24.28
C SER A 277 16.73 0.25 25.49
N ASP A 278 15.42 0.10 25.55
CA ASP A 278 14.74 -0.67 26.61
C ASP A 278 15.17 -2.15 26.61
N TYR A 279 15.26 -2.76 25.44
CA TYR A 279 15.74 -4.13 25.30
C TYR A 279 17.17 -4.28 25.82
N LEU A 280 18.09 -3.40 25.45
CA LEU A 280 19.49 -3.44 25.89
C LEU A 280 19.59 -3.27 27.41
N ARG A 281 18.90 -2.29 28.00
CA ARG A 281 18.87 -2.05 29.46
C ARG A 281 18.36 -3.29 30.22
N LYS A 282 17.30 -3.92 29.74
CA LYS A 282 16.74 -5.18 30.31
C LYS A 282 17.69 -6.36 30.18
N ASN A 283 18.56 -6.36 29.17
CA ASN A 283 19.47 -7.45 28.89
C ASN A 283 20.94 -7.15 29.27
N GLY A 284 21.15 -6.24 30.23
CA GLY A 284 22.42 -6.03 30.89
C GLY A 284 23.42 -5.13 30.15
N VAL A 285 22.99 -4.42 29.10
CA VAL A 285 23.79 -3.37 28.45
C VAL A 285 23.29 -2.01 28.94
N LYS A 286 24.14 -1.27 29.65
CA LYS A 286 23.79 0.04 30.15
C LYS A 286 23.84 1.06 28.99
N VAL A 287 22.79 1.86 28.85
CA VAL A 287 22.69 2.97 27.91
C VAL A 287 22.38 4.23 28.72
N GLU A 288 23.28 5.21 28.70
CA GLU A 288 23.16 6.42 29.53
C GLU A 288 22.27 7.49 28.90
N GLY A 289 22.39 7.66 27.57
CA GLY A 289 21.64 8.68 26.84
C GLY A 289 20.19 8.30 26.61
N GLU A 290 19.34 9.32 26.37
CA GLU A 290 17.94 9.11 26.07
C GLU A 290 17.76 8.68 24.62
N PRO A 291 16.78 7.76 24.32
CA PRO A 291 16.46 7.38 22.95
C PRO A 291 16.15 8.61 22.09
N SER A 292 16.65 8.59 20.85
CA SER A 292 16.62 9.75 19.96
C SER A 292 16.32 9.33 18.53
N TYR A 293 15.98 10.31 17.70
CA TYR A 293 15.86 10.13 16.27
C TYR A 293 16.34 11.37 15.53
N ILE A 294 16.55 11.23 14.22
CA ILE A 294 16.86 12.36 13.34
C ILE A 294 15.55 12.78 12.65
N ASP A 295 15.15 14.03 12.86
CA ASP A 295 13.93 14.60 12.27
C ASP A 295 14.08 14.90 10.77
N SER A 296 13.00 15.37 10.13
CA SER A 296 12.97 15.75 8.72
C SER A 296 13.90 16.92 8.36
N TYR A 297 14.36 17.68 9.36
CA TYR A 297 15.32 18.77 9.21
C TYR A 297 16.77 18.34 9.44
N GLY A 298 16.98 17.05 9.70
CA GLY A 298 18.29 16.48 9.99
C GLY A 298 18.81 16.80 11.40
N LYS A 299 17.93 17.17 12.34
CA LYS A 299 18.30 17.45 13.72
C LYS A 299 18.04 16.26 14.62
N ILE A 300 18.87 16.07 15.62
CA ILE A 300 18.66 15.04 16.64
C ILE A 300 17.62 15.55 17.63
N VAL A 301 16.59 14.74 17.84
CA VAL A 301 15.52 14.97 18.81
C VAL A 301 15.50 13.79 19.78
N SER A 302 15.72 14.08 21.06
CA SER A 302 15.71 13.08 22.13
C SER A 302 14.36 13.06 22.85
N ILE A 303 14.02 11.95 23.47
CA ILE A 303 12.96 11.93 24.48
C ILE A 303 13.38 12.86 25.62
N ASP A 304 12.44 13.63 26.17
CA ASP A 304 12.73 14.53 27.28
C ASP A 304 13.07 13.75 28.57
N ARG A 305 13.68 14.43 29.54
CA ARG A 305 14.09 13.79 30.80
C ARG A 305 12.92 13.22 31.64
N SER A 306 11.69 13.62 31.36
CA SER A 306 10.51 13.05 32.01
C SER A 306 10.09 11.71 31.38
N GLY A 307 10.62 11.38 30.19
CA GLY A 307 10.22 10.23 29.38
C GLY A 307 8.81 10.34 28.78
N ARG A 308 8.17 11.52 28.86
CA ARG A 308 6.77 11.74 28.48
C ARG A 308 6.58 12.71 27.30
N GLY A 309 7.65 13.17 26.70
CA GLY A 309 7.60 14.10 25.57
C GLY A 309 8.91 14.12 24.81
N LEU A 310 9.02 15.07 23.90
CA LEU A 310 10.23 15.30 23.13
C LEU A 310 10.95 16.55 23.63
N GLY A 311 12.27 16.45 23.70
CA GLY A 311 13.16 17.60 23.89
C GLY A 311 13.16 18.54 22.68
N ARG A 312 13.83 19.66 22.81
CA ARG A 312 14.04 20.55 21.67
C ARG A 312 15.05 19.91 20.70
N PRO A 313 14.86 20.11 19.37
CA PRO A 313 15.87 19.69 18.39
C PRO A 313 17.25 20.29 18.69
N GLU A 314 18.27 19.46 18.72
CA GLU A 314 19.63 19.87 19.05
C GLU A 314 20.48 20.08 17.78
N GLY A 315 21.32 21.09 17.82
CA GLY A 315 22.38 21.33 16.84
C GLY A 315 21.91 21.96 15.51
N THR A 316 22.88 22.16 14.63
CA THR A 316 22.66 22.38 13.18
C THR A 316 22.28 21.05 12.53
N ALA A 317 21.69 21.09 11.32
CA ALA A 317 21.33 19.87 10.58
C ALA A 317 22.50 18.86 10.64
N CYS A 318 22.23 17.69 11.23
CA CYS A 318 23.23 16.66 11.44
C CYS A 318 23.70 16.13 10.08
N ARG A 319 24.93 16.42 9.69
CA ARG A 319 25.61 15.61 8.69
C ARG A 319 25.74 14.23 9.31
N VAL A 320 25.40 13.17 8.56
CA VAL A 320 25.64 11.80 9.04
C VAL A 320 27.12 11.72 9.38
N PRO A 321 27.52 11.46 10.63
CA PRO A 321 28.93 11.26 10.95
C PRO A 321 29.43 10.05 10.15
N ASP A 322 30.73 9.97 9.92
CA ASP A 322 31.35 8.76 9.41
C ASP A 322 31.15 7.65 10.44
N LEU A 323 30.18 6.77 10.20
CA LEU A 323 29.81 5.71 11.14
C LEU A 323 30.69 4.50 10.99
N HIS A 324 31.14 3.95 12.09
CA HIS A 324 31.71 2.62 12.16
C HIS A 324 30.58 1.59 12.09
N ILE A 325 30.29 1.04 10.89
CA ILE A 325 29.25 0.02 10.71
C ILE A 325 29.69 -1.29 11.37
N ILE A 326 28.83 -1.86 12.17
CA ILE A 326 29.08 -3.11 12.92
C ILE A 326 28.30 -4.31 12.41
N GLY A 327 27.31 -4.08 11.58
CA GLY A 327 26.49 -5.09 10.93
C GLY A 327 25.19 -4.54 10.42
N ASP A 328 24.43 -5.39 9.76
CA ASP A 328 23.12 -5.07 9.23
C ASP A 328 22.17 -6.28 9.29
N THR A 329 20.90 -6.00 9.08
CA THR A 329 19.83 -7.00 8.90
C THR A 329 19.07 -6.71 7.63
N GLU A 330 18.69 -7.77 6.93
CA GLU A 330 17.96 -7.68 5.67
C GLU A 330 16.45 -7.90 5.85
N SER A 331 15.68 -7.23 4.99
CA SER A 331 14.24 -7.42 4.85
C SER A 331 13.89 -8.77 4.22
N MET A 332 12.60 -9.04 4.13
CA MET A 332 12.04 -9.98 3.15
C MET A 332 12.38 -9.50 1.72
N THR A 333 12.33 -10.42 0.75
CA THR A 333 12.53 -10.08 -0.67
C THR A 333 11.41 -9.16 -1.19
N VAL A 334 11.71 -8.36 -2.21
CA VAL A 334 10.70 -7.53 -2.90
C VAL A 334 9.50 -8.36 -3.36
N LYS A 335 9.71 -9.59 -3.83
CA LYS A 335 8.61 -10.49 -4.20
C LYS A 335 7.72 -10.86 -3.03
N GLU A 336 8.28 -11.14 -1.86
CA GLU A 336 7.52 -11.46 -0.64
C GLU A 336 6.77 -10.23 -0.13
N ILE A 337 7.40 -9.06 -0.13
CA ILE A 337 6.77 -7.78 0.20
C ILE A 337 5.60 -7.51 -0.76
N ALA A 338 5.81 -7.65 -2.08
CA ALA A 338 4.76 -7.48 -3.10
C ALA A 338 3.59 -8.46 -2.90
N ARG A 339 3.87 -9.72 -2.52
CA ARG A 339 2.83 -10.69 -2.21
C ARG A 339 1.97 -10.28 -1.02
N ILE A 340 2.58 -9.78 0.05
CA ILE A 340 1.85 -9.24 1.21
C ILE A 340 1.07 -8.00 0.81
N THR A 341 1.67 -7.09 0.06
CA THR A 341 1.02 -5.89 -0.50
C THR A 341 -0.27 -6.25 -1.24
N ASN A 342 -0.21 -7.21 -2.15
CA ASN A 342 -1.37 -7.58 -2.96
C ASN A 342 -2.42 -8.39 -2.17
N SER A 343 -1.99 -9.30 -1.27
CA SER A 343 -2.91 -10.18 -0.54
C SER A 343 -3.65 -9.51 0.60
N ARG A 344 -3.00 -8.61 1.34
CA ARG A 344 -3.58 -7.86 2.46
C ARG A 344 -3.98 -6.43 2.08
N SER A 345 -3.64 -6.01 0.87
CA SER A 345 -3.83 -4.61 0.45
C SER A 345 -3.02 -3.62 1.31
N ASP A 346 -1.81 -3.99 1.70
CA ASP A 346 -1.00 -3.21 2.62
C ASP A 346 -0.49 -1.93 1.97
N ASN A 347 -0.90 -0.77 2.53
CA ASN A 347 -0.55 0.54 1.99
C ASN A 347 0.92 0.87 2.26
N LEU A 348 1.39 0.63 3.50
CA LEU A 348 2.77 0.94 3.88
C LEU A 348 3.77 0.20 2.99
N TYR A 349 3.51 -1.08 2.72
CA TYR A 349 4.37 -1.88 1.87
C TYR A 349 4.36 -1.39 0.41
N ALA A 350 3.19 -0.96 -0.09
CA ALA A 350 3.08 -0.38 -1.42
C ALA A 350 3.86 0.94 -1.53
N GLU A 351 3.68 1.85 -0.55
CA GLU A 351 4.42 3.13 -0.52
C GLU A 351 5.93 2.89 -0.45
N THR A 352 6.35 1.94 0.38
CA THR A 352 7.77 1.59 0.48
C THR A 352 8.32 1.09 -0.84
N LEU A 353 7.66 0.13 -1.49
CA LEU A 353 8.11 -0.40 -2.78
C LEU A 353 8.27 0.70 -3.84
N LEU A 354 7.31 1.63 -3.91
CA LEU A 354 7.38 2.75 -4.84
C LEU A 354 8.53 3.69 -4.50
N ARG A 355 8.68 4.07 -3.24
CA ARG A 355 9.69 5.05 -2.80
C ARG A 355 11.10 4.47 -2.93
N ILE A 356 11.30 3.19 -2.66
CA ILE A 356 12.57 2.49 -2.90
C ILE A 356 12.88 2.45 -4.39
N LEU A 357 11.92 2.08 -5.25
CA LEU A 357 12.13 2.11 -6.70
C LEU A 357 12.55 3.50 -7.16
N SER A 358 11.90 4.54 -6.65
CA SER A 358 12.25 5.93 -6.96
C SER A 358 13.67 6.28 -6.47
N LYS A 359 14.02 5.90 -5.25
CA LYS A 359 15.36 6.13 -4.66
C LYS A 359 16.46 5.51 -5.51
N GLU A 360 16.28 4.25 -5.91
CA GLU A 360 17.24 3.52 -6.73
C GLU A 360 17.38 4.10 -8.16
N ARG A 361 16.31 4.68 -8.70
CA ARG A 361 16.31 5.26 -10.06
C ARG A 361 16.81 6.71 -10.14
N THR A 362 16.63 7.49 -9.07
CA THR A 362 16.85 8.94 -9.11
C THR A 362 17.69 9.49 -7.96
N GLY A 363 17.98 8.68 -6.94
CA GLY A 363 18.60 9.14 -5.69
C GLY A 363 17.61 9.81 -4.73
N SER A 364 16.32 9.97 -5.10
CA SER A 364 15.28 10.58 -4.26
C SER A 364 14.06 9.67 -4.13
N ALA A 365 13.53 9.60 -2.91
CA ALA A 365 12.30 8.89 -2.58
C ALA A 365 11.11 9.83 -2.41
N SER A 366 11.21 11.10 -2.76
CA SER A 366 10.10 12.06 -2.66
C SER A 366 8.93 11.63 -3.56
N TYR A 367 7.69 11.95 -3.17
CA TYR A 367 6.52 11.63 -3.99
C TYR A 367 6.55 12.27 -5.38
N ASP A 368 7.21 13.44 -5.53
CA ASP A 368 7.39 14.04 -6.85
C ASP A 368 8.34 13.22 -7.73
N SER A 369 9.43 12.71 -7.18
CA SER A 369 10.32 11.76 -7.87
C SER A 369 9.59 10.46 -8.20
N CYS A 370 8.76 9.95 -7.28
CA CYS A 370 7.94 8.76 -7.51
C CYS A 370 7.01 8.90 -8.71
N LYS A 371 6.31 10.03 -8.86
CA LYS A 371 5.45 10.32 -10.02
C LYS A 371 6.23 10.25 -11.34
N VAL A 372 7.43 10.80 -11.38
CA VAL A 372 8.30 10.77 -12.57
C VAL A 372 8.75 9.35 -12.86
N VAL A 373 9.16 8.61 -11.84
CA VAL A 373 9.65 7.23 -11.99
C VAL A 373 8.54 6.30 -12.46
N ILE A 374 7.34 6.37 -11.90
CA ILE A 374 6.19 5.57 -12.36
C ILE A 374 5.98 5.75 -13.86
N MET A 375 5.90 7.00 -14.35
CA MET A 375 5.66 7.27 -15.77
C MET A 375 6.81 6.78 -16.66
N ARG A 376 8.05 6.92 -16.22
CA ARG A 376 9.23 6.42 -16.94
C ARG A 376 9.25 4.90 -17.02
N GLU A 377 9.00 4.20 -15.90
CA GLU A 377 8.98 2.74 -15.87
C GLU A 377 7.81 2.18 -16.71
N LEU A 378 6.63 2.81 -16.69
CA LEU A 378 5.50 2.45 -17.54
C LEU A 378 5.83 2.65 -19.03
N ALA A 379 6.44 3.77 -19.38
CA ALA A 379 6.86 4.03 -20.77
C ALA A 379 7.90 3.00 -21.22
N SER A 380 8.86 2.63 -20.37
CA SER A 380 9.86 1.59 -20.67
C SER A 380 9.25 0.20 -20.88
N LEU A 381 8.07 -0.04 -20.31
CA LEU A 381 7.28 -1.25 -20.51
C LEU A 381 6.39 -1.19 -21.78
N GLY A 382 6.46 -0.08 -22.52
CA GLY A 382 5.67 0.14 -23.73
C GLY A 382 4.22 0.58 -23.45
N VAL A 383 3.90 1.03 -22.24
CA VAL A 383 2.60 1.59 -21.91
C VAL A 383 2.57 3.06 -22.31
N ASP A 384 1.62 3.46 -23.16
CA ASP A 384 1.39 4.87 -23.45
C ASP A 384 0.92 5.61 -22.20
N THR A 385 1.75 6.54 -21.72
CA THR A 385 1.52 7.34 -20.53
C THR A 385 0.96 8.73 -20.80
N SER A 386 0.73 9.09 -22.06
CA SER A 386 0.23 10.40 -22.47
C SER A 386 -1.21 10.65 -21.99
N THR A 387 -1.98 9.58 -21.83
CA THR A 387 -3.37 9.61 -21.38
C THR A 387 -3.69 8.44 -20.44
N GLY A 388 -4.85 8.51 -19.80
CA GLY A 388 -5.42 7.36 -19.09
C GLY A 388 -5.07 7.25 -17.60
N ALA A 389 -4.02 7.90 -17.10
CA ALA A 389 -3.65 7.81 -15.70
C ALA A 389 -3.11 9.11 -15.11
N ARG A 390 -3.39 9.33 -13.82
CA ARG A 390 -2.67 10.17 -12.87
C ARG A 390 -2.46 9.32 -11.63
N ILE A 391 -1.21 9.09 -11.25
CA ILE A 391 -0.82 8.27 -10.09
C ILE A 391 0.06 9.15 -9.20
N VAL A 392 -0.32 9.35 -7.96
CA VAL A 392 0.36 10.24 -7.02
C VAL A 392 0.97 9.51 -5.84
N ASP A 393 0.48 8.29 -5.52
CA ASP A 393 1.01 7.43 -4.47
C ASP A 393 1.15 5.97 -4.93
N GLY A 394 1.71 5.12 -4.10
CA GLY A 394 1.93 3.70 -4.41
C GLY A 394 0.76 2.81 -4.01
N SER A 395 -0.07 3.26 -3.11
CA SER A 395 -1.11 2.44 -2.47
C SER A 395 -2.50 2.63 -3.08
N GLY A 396 -2.74 3.77 -3.72
CA GLY A 396 -4.06 4.19 -4.16
C GLY A 396 -4.92 4.72 -2.99
N LEU A 397 -4.31 5.16 -1.89
CA LEU A 397 -5.02 5.79 -0.78
C LEU A 397 -5.49 7.20 -1.15
N SER A 398 -4.72 7.89 -1.98
CA SER A 398 -5.06 9.22 -2.46
C SER A 398 -6.26 9.20 -3.39
N ARG A 399 -7.27 10.04 -3.11
CA ARG A 399 -8.38 10.27 -4.03
C ARG A 399 -7.99 11.11 -5.25
N HIS A 400 -6.75 11.59 -5.31
CA HIS A 400 -6.18 12.25 -6.49
C HIS A 400 -5.66 11.27 -7.54
N ASP A 401 -5.55 9.99 -7.23
CA ASP A 401 -5.31 8.96 -8.24
C ASP A 401 -6.52 8.83 -9.17
N CYS A 402 -6.26 8.83 -10.45
CA CYS A 402 -7.27 8.64 -11.49
C CYS A 402 -6.69 7.76 -12.60
N ILE A 403 -7.26 6.58 -12.80
CA ILE A 403 -6.78 5.59 -13.78
C ILE A 403 -7.99 5.07 -14.56
N SER A 404 -7.84 4.90 -15.88
CA SER A 404 -8.89 4.31 -16.70
C SER A 404 -8.77 2.77 -16.75
N PRO A 405 -9.88 2.03 -16.95
CA PRO A 405 -9.84 0.59 -17.20
C PRO A 405 -8.91 0.20 -18.36
N ASP A 406 -8.91 0.98 -19.43
CA ASP A 406 -8.02 0.80 -20.58
C ASP A 406 -6.54 0.88 -20.16
N PHE A 407 -6.17 1.85 -19.32
CA PHE A 407 -4.80 1.98 -18.83
C PHE A 407 -4.38 0.76 -18.00
N PHE A 408 -5.25 0.27 -17.11
CA PHE A 408 -4.97 -0.95 -16.38
C PHE A 408 -4.80 -2.15 -17.31
N CYS A 409 -5.67 -2.31 -18.30
CA CYS A 409 -5.56 -3.41 -19.25
C CYS A 409 -4.30 -3.34 -20.11
N ARG A 410 -3.89 -2.13 -20.56
CA ARG A 410 -2.61 -1.92 -21.25
C ARG A 410 -1.42 -2.28 -20.36
N PHE A 411 -1.41 -1.81 -19.11
CA PHE A 411 -0.36 -2.18 -18.15
C PHE A 411 -0.30 -3.70 -17.92
N LEU A 412 -1.42 -4.33 -17.60
CA LEU A 412 -1.49 -5.79 -17.37
C LEU A 412 -1.05 -6.58 -18.60
N ARG A 413 -1.48 -6.15 -19.80
CA ARG A 413 -1.04 -6.76 -21.06
C ARG A 413 0.46 -6.64 -21.26
N SER A 414 1.03 -5.46 -21.02
CA SER A 414 2.48 -5.24 -21.15
C SER A 414 3.26 -6.07 -20.14
N MET A 415 2.81 -6.18 -18.91
CA MET A 415 3.40 -7.07 -17.90
C MET A 415 3.34 -8.54 -18.33
N TYR A 416 2.23 -8.99 -18.93
CA TYR A 416 2.11 -10.36 -19.44
C TYR A 416 3.12 -10.66 -20.56
N LEU A 417 3.35 -9.69 -21.43
CA LEU A 417 4.30 -9.81 -22.54
C LEU A 417 5.77 -9.71 -22.11
N ASP A 418 6.04 -9.15 -20.93
CA ASP A 418 7.38 -9.13 -20.30
C ASP A 418 7.67 -10.49 -19.64
N SER A 419 8.16 -11.42 -20.44
CA SER A 419 8.44 -12.79 -19.99
C SER A 419 9.50 -12.89 -18.89
N GLY A 420 10.29 -11.83 -18.67
CA GLY A 420 11.37 -11.81 -17.68
C GLY A 420 10.85 -11.71 -16.24
N CYS A 421 9.69 -11.08 -16.02
CA CYS A 421 9.18 -10.87 -14.67
C CYS A 421 7.71 -11.31 -14.47
N PHE A 422 6.96 -11.64 -15.52
CA PHE A 422 5.54 -11.92 -15.45
C PHE A 422 5.17 -12.99 -14.40
N TRP A 423 5.85 -14.14 -14.41
CA TRP A 423 5.51 -15.22 -13.50
C TRP A 423 5.80 -14.90 -12.03
N ASP A 424 6.85 -14.13 -11.77
CA ASP A 424 7.14 -13.62 -10.43
C ASP A 424 6.07 -12.62 -10.00
N TYR A 425 5.71 -11.69 -10.88
CA TYR A 425 4.66 -10.70 -10.61
C TYR A 425 3.29 -11.33 -10.38
N VAL A 426 2.79 -12.16 -11.32
CA VAL A 426 1.44 -12.73 -11.23
C VAL A 426 1.28 -13.67 -10.03
N SER A 427 2.39 -14.30 -9.58
CA SER A 427 2.39 -15.13 -8.37
C SER A 427 2.13 -14.34 -7.09
N THR A 428 2.35 -13.01 -7.09
CA THR A 428 2.05 -12.13 -5.96
C THR A 428 0.58 -11.71 -5.90
N ILE A 429 -0.16 -11.83 -7.00
CA ILE A 429 -1.57 -11.44 -7.11
C ILE A 429 -2.45 -12.57 -6.57
N SER A 430 -3.37 -12.21 -5.67
CA SER A 430 -4.26 -13.19 -5.03
C SER A 430 -5.20 -13.87 -6.02
N ARG A 431 -5.42 -15.17 -5.81
CA ARG A 431 -6.50 -15.89 -6.47
C ARG A 431 -7.85 -15.56 -5.84
N SER A 432 -8.92 -15.59 -6.62
CA SER A 432 -10.28 -15.59 -6.07
C SER A 432 -10.44 -16.74 -5.07
N GLY A 433 -10.98 -16.44 -3.89
CA GLY A 433 -11.13 -17.41 -2.79
C GLY A 433 -9.93 -17.57 -1.86
N ALA A 434 -8.76 -16.99 -2.17
CA ALA A 434 -7.61 -16.97 -1.28
C ALA A 434 -7.83 -16.04 -0.06
N PRO A 435 -7.00 -16.13 1.00
CA PRO A 435 -7.01 -15.14 2.07
C PRO A 435 -6.96 -13.70 1.52
N GLY A 436 -7.80 -12.81 2.05
CA GLY A 436 -7.98 -11.45 1.52
C GLY A 436 -8.99 -11.33 0.36
N MET A 437 -9.32 -12.44 -0.33
CA MET A 437 -10.26 -12.49 -1.45
C MET A 437 -11.35 -13.58 -1.27
N LYS A 438 -11.61 -14.00 -0.03
CA LYS A 438 -12.52 -15.14 0.27
C LYS A 438 -13.94 -14.91 -0.21
N SER A 439 -14.47 -13.71 -0.08
CA SER A 439 -15.84 -13.35 -0.50
C SER A 439 -15.96 -13.10 -2.00
N CYS A 440 -14.86 -12.92 -2.72
CA CYS A 440 -14.89 -12.67 -4.15
C CYS A 440 -15.29 -13.95 -4.89
N LEU A 441 -16.38 -13.86 -5.68
CA LEU A 441 -16.96 -14.97 -6.41
C LEU A 441 -17.37 -16.15 -5.49
N ALA A 442 -17.73 -15.88 -4.23
CA ALA A 442 -18.24 -16.92 -3.33
C ALA A 442 -19.45 -17.63 -3.97
N GLY A 443 -19.50 -18.96 -3.86
CA GLY A 443 -20.55 -19.78 -4.49
C GLY A 443 -20.37 -20.07 -5.98
N LYS A 444 -19.37 -19.46 -6.66
CA LYS A 444 -19.05 -19.82 -8.06
C LYS A 444 -18.11 -21.04 -8.11
N PRO A 445 -18.14 -21.84 -9.21
CA PRO A 445 -17.31 -23.05 -9.34
C PRO A 445 -15.81 -22.79 -9.17
N ASP A 446 -15.12 -23.66 -8.45
CA ASP A 446 -13.66 -23.52 -8.23
C ASP A 446 -12.86 -23.60 -9.53
N ALA A 447 -13.32 -24.36 -10.53
CA ALA A 447 -12.70 -24.42 -11.85
C ALA A 447 -12.59 -23.04 -12.52
N VAL A 448 -13.55 -22.13 -12.26
CA VAL A 448 -13.50 -20.75 -12.75
C VAL A 448 -12.67 -19.89 -11.83
N ARG A 449 -12.91 -19.97 -10.51
CA ARG A 449 -12.25 -19.12 -9.50
C ARG A 449 -10.73 -19.28 -9.49
N SER A 450 -10.26 -20.52 -9.67
CA SER A 450 -8.82 -20.84 -9.64
C SER A 450 -8.01 -20.17 -10.75
N ARG A 451 -8.66 -19.83 -11.87
CA ARG A 451 -8.04 -19.16 -13.03
C ARG A 451 -7.91 -17.65 -12.87
N ILE A 452 -8.63 -17.05 -11.91
CA ILE A 452 -8.69 -15.60 -11.75
C ILE A 452 -7.63 -15.13 -10.75
N ARG A 453 -6.79 -14.22 -11.20
CA ARG A 453 -5.79 -13.49 -10.40
C ARG A 453 -6.17 -12.01 -10.42
N MET A 454 -6.51 -11.45 -9.27
CA MET A 454 -6.99 -10.07 -9.24
C MET A 454 -6.67 -9.36 -7.94
N LYS A 455 -6.70 -8.03 -8.02
CA LYS A 455 -6.60 -7.11 -6.89
C LYS A 455 -7.91 -6.36 -6.76
N SER A 456 -8.40 -6.24 -5.53
CA SER A 456 -9.52 -5.35 -5.19
C SER A 456 -9.01 -3.97 -4.78
N GLY A 457 -9.81 -2.95 -5.04
CA GLY A 457 -9.66 -1.61 -4.48
C GLY A 457 -11.00 -1.14 -3.96
N SER A 458 -11.05 -0.63 -2.72
CA SER A 458 -12.27 -0.10 -2.13
C SER A 458 -11.99 1.14 -1.29
N MET A 459 -12.89 2.09 -1.37
CA MET A 459 -13.04 3.27 -0.53
C MET A 459 -14.53 3.56 -0.44
N ASP A 460 -14.92 4.51 0.39
CA ASP A 460 -16.29 4.98 0.41
C ASP A 460 -16.75 5.42 -0.99
N GLY A 461 -17.84 4.80 -1.48
CA GLY A 461 -18.39 5.02 -2.81
C GLY A 461 -17.57 4.43 -3.98
N VAL A 462 -16.49 3.69 -3.74
CA VAL A 462 -15.59 3.14 -4.76
C VAL A 462 -15.38 1.64 -4.57
N LEU A 463 -15.56 0.87 -5.64
CA LEU A 463 -15.20 -0.54 -5.68
C LEU A 463 -14.59 -0.89 -7.05
N CYS A 464 -13.38 -1.43 -7.04
CA CYS A 464 -12.61 -1.74 -8.24
C CYS A 464 -11.98 -3.13 -8.17
N PHE A 465 -11.89 -3.80 -9.32
CA PHE A 465 -11.15 -5.06 -9.48
C PHE A 465 -10.44 -5.05 -10.83
N SER A 466 -9.15 -5.42 -10.81
CA SER A 466 -8.37 -5.58 -12.04
C SER A 466 -7.47 -6.79 -11.93
N GLY A 467 -7.15 -7.41 -13.06
CA GLY A 467 -6.30 -8.59 -13.05
C GLY A 467 -6.38 -9.43 -14.32
N TYR A 468 -6.16 -10.72 -14.15
CA TYR A 468 -6.05 -11.72 -15.20
C TYR A 468 -7.08 -12.84 -15.04
N VAL A 469 -7.61 -13.32 -16.16
CA VAL A 469 -8.23 -14.64 -16.25
C VAL A 469 -7.28 -15.52 -17.07
N MET A 470 -6.75 -16.56 -16.44
CA MET A 470 -5.90 -17.54 -17.12
C MET A 470 -6.79 -18.47 -17.96
N PRO A 471 -6.40 -18.84 -19.18
CA PRO A 471 -7.22 -19.65 -20.06
C PRO A 471 -7.33 -21.10 -19.57
N VAL A 472 -8.36 -21.81 -20.05
CA VAL A 472 -8.45 -23.26 -19.94
C VAL A 472 -7.55 -23.96 -20.96
N SER A 473 -7.36 -23.31 -22.11
CA SER A 473 -6.47 -23.75 -23.19
C SER A 473 -5.02 -23.44 -22.85
N ASP A 474 -4.06 -24.12 -23.52
CA ASP A 474 -2.64 -23.77 -23.43
C ASP A 474 -2.26 -22.58 -24.31
N ARG A 475 -3.24 -21.94 -24.96
CA ARG A 475 -3.03 -20.81 -25.87
C ARG A 475 -2.80 -19.52 -25.08
N LYS A 476 -1.60 -18.96 -25.22
CA LYS A 476 -1.20 -17.74 -24.52
C LYS A 476 -2.03 -16.50 -24.90
N GLU A 477 -2.50 -16.45 -26.12
CA GLU A 477 -3.36 -15.39 -26.65
C GLU A 477 -4.78 -15.36 -26.03
N ASP A 478 -5.20 -16.46 -25.39
CA ASP A 478 -6.49 -16.56 -24.71
C ASP A 478 -6.48 -15.98 -23.29
N VAL A 479 -5.32 -15.62 -22.72
CA VAL A 479 -5.29 -14.90 -21.45
C VAL A 479 -6.09 -13.61 -21.59
N THR A 480 -7.00 -13.38 -20.64
CA THR A 480 -7.80 -12.15 -20.58
C THR A 480 -7.26 -11.23 -19.49
N VAL A 481 -7.04 -9.97 -19.81
CA VAL A 481 -6.84 -8.90 -18.85
C VAL A 481 -8.15 -8.14 -18.65
N PHE A 482 -8.45 -7.74 -17.41
CA PHE A 482 -9.67 -7.01 -17.13
C PHE A 482 -9.48 -5.93 -16.07
N SER A 483 -10.31 -4.91 -16.15
CA SER A 483 -10.52 -3.89 -15.13
C SER A 483 -12.01 -3.53 -15.07
N VAL A 484 -12.59 -3.65 -13.87
CA VAL A 484 -13.97 -3.28 -13.55
C VAL A 484 -13.91 -2.27 -12.43
N MET A 485 -14.38 -1.07 -12.67
CA MET A 485 -14.29 0.04 -11.74
C MET A 485 -15.66 0.71 -11.58
N THR A 486 -16.06 0.92 -10.34
CA THR A 486 -17.27 1.68 -9.98
C THR A 486 -16.90 2.79 -9.02
N ASN A 487 -17.38 4.01 -9.28
CA ASN A 487 -17.19 5.16 -8.42
C ASN A 487 -18.54 5.87 -8.20
N ASN A 488 -18.64 6.64 -7.14
CA ASN A 488 -19.83 7.42 -6.78
C ASN A 488 -21.10 6.55 -6.63
N CYS A 489 -20.94 5.38 -6.01
CA CYS A 489 -22.04 4.48 -5.67
C CYS A 489 -22.11 4.28 -4.14
N PRO A 490 -22.30 5.35 -3.34
CA PRO A 490 -22.45 5.24 -1.89
C PRO A 490 -23.73 4.46 -1.55
N ASP A 491 -23.79 3.93 -0.33
CA ASP A 491 -24.96 3.21 0.22
C ASP A 491 -25.47 2.02 -0.62
N ALA A 492 -24.67 1.54 -1.58
CA ALA A 492 -25.03 0.46 -2.48
C ALA A 492 -23.98 -0.67 -2.54
N GLU A 493 -23.17 -0.81 -1.51
CA GLU A 493 -22.00 -1.72 -1.52
C GLU A 493 -22.34 -3.15 -1.91
N ASP A 494 -23.41 -3.72 -1.36
CA ASP A 494 -23.82 -5.10 -1.64
C ASP A 494 -24.25 -5.27 -3.11
N ARG A 495 -25.00 -4.30 -3.66
CA ARG A 495 -25.44 -4.32 -5.06
C ARG A 495 -24.26 -4.17 -6.01
N VAL A 496 -23.34 -3.28 -5.70
CA VAL A 496 -22.11 -3.08 -6.48
C VAL A 496 -21.24 -4.33 -6.42
N ARG A 497 -21.08 -4.94 -5.25
CA ARG A 497 -20.31 -6.17 -5.07
C ARG A 497 -20.93 -7.34 -5.84
N ALA A 498 -22.26 -7.48 -5.80
CA ALA A 498 -22.97 -8.50 -6.58
C ALA A 498 -22.78 -8.30 -8.10
N PHE A 499 -22.93 -7.07 -8.58
CA PHE A 499 -22.67 -6.70 -9.98
C PHE A 499 -21.27 -7.08 -10.42
N VAL A 500 -20.25 -6.64 -9.69
CA VAL A 500 -18.84 -6.88 -10.05
C VAL A 500 -18.52 -8.37 -10.05
N ASN A 501 -18.97 -9.11 -9.03
CA ASN A 501 -18.73 -10.55 -8.95
C ASN A 501 -19.37 -11.30 -10.12
N GLU A 502 -20.61 -10.97 -10.49
CA GLU A 502 -21.28 -11.61 -11.62
C GLU A 502 -20.60 -11.27 -12.95
N LEU A 503 -20.25 -10.00 -13.15
CA LEU A 503 -19.57 -9.58 -14.38
C LEU A 503 -18.21 -10.29 -14.56
N ILE A 504 -17.37 -10.34 -13.50
CA ILE A 504 -16.09 -11.05 -13.56
C ILE A 504 -16.29 -12.55 -13.82
N TYR A 505 -17.31 -13.16 -13.23
CA TYR A 505 -17.65 -14.56 -13.50
C TYR A 505 -18.00 -14.80 -14.97
N LEU A 506 -18.82 -13.93 -15.55
CA LEU A 506 -19.19 -14.02 -16.97
C LEU A 506 -17.98 -13.80 -17.87
N ILE A 507 -17.14 -12.79 -17.59
CA ILE A 507 -15.87 -12.57 -18.31
C ILE A 507 -15.00 -13.84 -18.28
N ALA A 508 -14.91 -14.50 -17.13
CA ALA A 508 -14.09 -15.71 -16.99
C ALA A 508 -14.65 -16.93 -17.76
N ASN A 509 -15.93 -16.96 -18.03
CA ASN A 509 -16.56 -18.05 -18.81
C ASN A 509 -16.47 -17.85 -20.33
N GLU A 510 -16.19 -16.63 -20.80
CA GLU A 510 -15.91 -16.35 -22.22
C GLU A 510 -14.47 -16.71 -22.64
N ASN A 511 -13.70 -17.31 -21.73
CA ASN A 511 -12.27 -17.54 -21.88
C ASN A 511 -11.93 -19.03 -21.99
#